data_ed0de19d7ec1b6f3345014a550e05666
#
_entry.id   ed0de19d7ec1b6f3345014a550e05666
#
_cell.length_a   1.000
_cell.length_b   1.000
_cell.length_c   1.000
_cell.angle_alpha   90.00
_cell.angle_beta   90.00
_cell.angle_gamma   90.00
#
_symmetry.space_group_name_H-M   'P 1'
#
loop_
_entity.id
_entity.type
_entity.pdbx_description
1 polymer ?
#
loop_
_entity_poly.entity_id
_entity_poly.type
_entity_poly.pdbx_seq_one_letter_code
_entity_poly.pdbx_strand_id
1 'polypeptide(L)'
;MNLYFLSYSYFLATLGCETAILFPMRSKKIFASVHPATPMKLETFSACIWVKATEVLNKTVLFSYGTKRNPYEIQLDLSYRSIMLVVGGEENRLVADAVISLGTWTHLCSTWNSKKGHMALWVNGDLVGSAVDMATGHVVPEGGILQIGQEKNGCCVGGGFDETLAFSGRLTGFNIWDGVLSKEEIREAGGAESCHIRGNVVGWGVTEIQPHGGAQYVS
;
A
#
# COMPACT_ATOMS: atom_id res chain seq x y z
N MET A 1 -34.38 -20.31 -2.62
CA MET A 1 -33.92 -18.96 -2.94
C MET A 1 -32.55 -18.72 -2.30
N ASN A 2 -31.52 -18.56 -3.09
CA ASN A 2 -30.20 -18.04 -2.77
C ASN A 2 -29.12 -18.87 -2.05
N LEU A 3 -28.96 -20.13 -2.41
CA LEU A 3 -27.68 -20.83 -2.20
C LEU A 3 -26.58 -20.37 -3.21
N TYR A 4 -26.99 -19.87 -4.37
CA TYR A 4 -26.07 -19.41 -5.41
C TYR A 4 -25.38 -18.07 -5.10
N PHE A 5 -26.01 -17.18 -4.34
CA PHE A 5 -25.42 -15.88 -3.97
C PHE A 5 -24.36 -16.01 -2.87
N LEU A 6 -24.54 -16.91 -1.93
CA LEU A 6 -23.57 -17.18 -0.87
C LEU A 6 -22.31 -17.89 -1.42
N SER A 7 -22.48 -18.79 -2.41
CA SER A 7 -21.35 -19.46 -3.03
C SER A 7 -20.51 -18.53 -3.90
N TYR A 8 -21.14 -17.55 -4.56
CA TYR A 8 -20.44 -16.59 -5.41
C TYR A 8 -19.63 -15.57 -4.60
N SER A 9 -20.17 -15.11 -3.46
CA SER A 9 -19.42 -14.22 -2.54
C SER A 9 -18.25 -14.95 -1.87
N TYR A 10 -18.42 -16.23 -1.54
CA TYR A 10 -17.37 -17.05 -0.94
C TYR A 10 -16.26 -17.38 -1.95
N PHE A 11 -16.63 -17.62 -3.20
CA PHE A 11 -15.68 -17.89 -4.29
C PHE A 11 -14.87 -16.64 -4.66
N LEU A 12 -15.48 -15.45 -4.68
CA LEU A 12 -14.79 -14.18 -4.88
C LEU A 12 -13.86 -13.82 -3.73
N ALA A 13 -14.24 -14.15 -2.49
CA ALA A 13 -13.39 -13.93 -1.32
C ALA A 13 -12.14 -14.82 -1.33
N THR A 14 -12.29 -16.10 -1.68
CA THR A 14 -11.17 -17.04 -1.80
C THR A 14 -10.25 -16.71 -2.98
N LEU A 15 -10.79 -16.33 -4.12
CA LEU A 15 -9.99 -15.84 -5.26
C LEU A 15 -9.15 -14.62 -4.91
N GLY A 16 -9.68 -13.68 -4.12
CA GLY A 16 -8.96 -12.48 -3.71
C GLY A 16 -7.73 -12.77 -2.85
N CYS A 17 -7.68 -13.91 -2.14
CA CYS A 17 -6.57 -14.28 -1.27
C CYS A 17 -5.46 -15.06 -1.95
N GLU A 18 -5.82 -15.84 -2.95
CA GLU A 18 -4.86 -16.61 -3.74
C GLU A 18 -4.22 -15.79 -4.85
N THR A 19 -4.71 -14.57 -5.07
CA THR A 19 -4.28 -13.73 -6.18
C THR A 19 -3.29 -12.66 -5.70
N ALA A 20 -2.19 -12.55 -6.41
CA ALA A 20 -1.21 -11.47 -6.25
C ALA A 20 -1.01 -10.73 -7.58
N ILE A 21 -0.44 -9.55 -7.54
CA ILE A 21 0.07 -8.87 -8.74
C ILE A 21 1.57 -9.16 -8.82
N LEU A 22 2.00 -9.74 -9.93
CA LEU A 22 3.40 -9.93 -10.28
C LEU A 22 3.93 -8.70 -11.00
N PHE A 23 5.02 -8.14 -10.50
CA PHE A 23 5.86 -7.14 -11.12
C PHE A 23 7.14 -7.87 -11.57
N PRO A 24 7.25 -8.30 -12.84
CA PRO A 24 8.26 -9.27 -13.27
C PRO A 24 9.68 -8.72 -13.26
N MET A 25 9.82 -7.42 -13.36
CA MET A 25 11.10 -6.71 -13.36
C MET A 25 10.91 -5.25 -13.00
N ARG A 26 11.99 -4.58 -12.68
CA ARG A 26 12.01 -3.13 -12.50
C ARG A 26 11.93 -2.45 -13.86
N SER A 27 11.02 -1.51 -14.00
CA SER A 27 10.82 -0.81 -15.28
C SER A 27 9.99 0.46 -15.07
N LYS A 28 10.26 1.49 -15.87
CA LYS A 28 9.44 2.71 -15.94
C LYS A 28 8.01 2.48 -16.45
N LYS A 29 7.71 1.29 -16.93
CA LYS A 29 6.40 0.96 -17.53
C LYS A 29 5.55 0.04 -16.67
N ILE A 30 6.16 -0.63 -15.68
CA ILE A 30 5.50 -1.67 -14.89
C ILE A 30 4.98 -1.08 -13.58
N PHE A 31 3.68 -1.03 -13.40
CA PHE A 31 2.99 -0.53 -12.23
C PHE A 31 1.55 -1.04 -12.19
N ALA A 32 0.83 -0.76 -11.12
CA ALA A 32 -0.62 -0.94 -11.08
C ALA A 32 -1.30 0.35 -10.62
N SER A 33 -2.34 0.78 -11.33
CA SER A 33 -3.18 1.91 -10.92
C SER A 33 -4.31 1.42 -10.02
N VAL A 34 -4.63 2.19 -8.98
CA VAL A 34 -5.70 1.88 -8.02
C VAL A 34 -6.79 2.94 -8.14
N HIS A 35 -8.04 2.51 -8.26
CA HIS A 35 -9.19 3.39 -8.47
C HIS A 35 -10.20 3.24 -7.32
N PRO A 36 -9.98 3.92 -6.17
CA PRO A 36 -10.93 3.89 -5.07
C PRO A 36 -12.30 4.40 -5.49
N ALA A 37 -13.36 3.72 -5.04
CA ALA A 37 -14.74 4.14 -5.33
C ALA A 37 -15.12 5.43 -4.61
N THR A 38 -14.45 5.76 -3.50
CA THR A 38 -14.65 6.98 -2.72
C THR A 38 -13.40 7.86 -2.79
N PRO A 39 -13.56 9.20 -2.79
CA PRO A 39 -12.42 10.11 -2.78
C PRO A 39 -11.49 9.88 -1.58
N MET A 40 -10.18 9.96 -1.81
CA MET A 40 -9.16 9.81 -0.75
C MET A 40 -8.90 11.13 -0.02
N LYS A 41 -9.94 11.71 0.58
CA LYS A 41 -9.79 12.85 1.49
C LYS A 41 -9.63 12.32 2.91
N LEU A 42 -8.40 12.31 3.45
CA LEU A 42 -8.08 11.60 4.68
C LEU A 42 -7.42 12.49 5.73
N GLU A 43 -7.95 12.44 6.95
CA GLU A 43 -7.33 12.99 8.16
C GLU A 43 -6.65 11.90 9.01
N THR A 44 -7.01 10.66 8.74
CA THR A 44 -6.43 9.44 9.31
C THR A 44 -6.39 8.36 8.26
N PHE A 45 -5.44 7.46 8.33
CA PHE A 45 -5.48 6.23 7.55
C PHE A 45 -4.68 5.10 8.19
N SER A 46 -5.00 3.90 7.75
CA SER A 46 -4.16 2.72 7.85
C SER A 46 -4.03 2.10 6.47
N ALA A 47 -2.82 1.73 6.07
CA ALA A 47 -2.56 1.05 4.81
C ALA A 47 -1.72 -0.19 5.07
N CYS A 48 -2.22 -1.35 4.62
CA CYS A 48 -1.55 -2.64 4.77
C CYS A 48 -1.34 -3.30 3.42
N ILE A 49 -0.23 -4.04 3.28
CA ILE A 49 0.14 -4.73 2.05
C ILE A 49 1.02 -5.94 2.36
N TRP A 50 0.82 -7.03 1.63
CA TRP A 50 1.73 -8.17 1.60
C TRP A 50 2.73 -8.02 0.47
N VAL A 51 3.99 -8.22 0.78
CA VAL A 51 5.13 -8.03 -0.12
C VAL A 51 6.00 -9.27 -0.17
N LYS A 52 6.33 -9.71 -1.38
CA LYS A 52 7.34 -10.74 -1.66
C LYS A 52 8.30 -10.18 -2.71
N ALA A 53 9.32 -9.45 -2.26
CA ALA A 53 10.26 -8.77 -3.14
C ALA A 53 11.28 -9.75 -3.73
N THR A 54 11.60 -9.58 -5.01
CA THR A 54 12.73 -10.28 -5.66
C THR A 54 14.02 -9.47 -5.58
N GLU A 55 13.89 -8.16 -5.48
CA GLU A 55 15.01 -7.22 -5.36
C GLU A 55 14.55 -6.00 -4.57
N VAL A 56 15.45 -5.46 -3.75
CA VAL A 56 15.27 -4.20 -3.04
C VAL A 56 16.51 -3.36 -3.24
N LEU A 57 16.38 -2.08 -3.56
CA LEU A 57 17.47 -1.11 -3.65
C LEU A 57 17.43 -0.13 -2.47
N ASN A 58 18.24 0.93 -2.56
CA ASN A 58 18.27 1.99 -1.54
C ASN A 58 16.90 2.63 -1.29
N LYS A 59 16.07 2.72 -2.33
CA LYS A 59 14.68 3.12 -2.25
C LYS A 59 13.89 2.30 -3.26
N THR A 60 12.86 1.60 -2.81
CA THR A 60 11.94 0.81 -3.65
C THR A 60 10.51 1.12 -3.23
N VAL A 61 9.73 1.70 -4.11
CA VAL A 61 8.38 2.17 -3.79
C VAL A 61 7.38 1.03 -3.86
N LEU A 62 6.63 0.81 -2.79
CA LEU A 62 5.54 -0.16 -2.75
C LEU A 62 4.25 0.44 -3.26
N PHE A 63 3.84 1.56 -2.71
CA PHE A 63 2.71 2.34 -3.22
C PHE A 63 2.93 3.82 -2.97
N SER A 64 2.28 4.64 -3.78
CA SER A 64 2.32 6.09 -3.68
C SER A 64 0.97 6.70 -4.04
N TYR A 65 0.61 7.75 -3.33
CA TYR A 65 -0.49 8.65 -3.64
C TYR A 65 0.03 10.07 -3.73
N GLY A 66 -0.21 10.72 -4.84
CA GLY A 66 0.24 12.10 -5.06
C GLY A 66 -0.74 12.90 -5.88
N THR A 67 -0.67 14.21 -5.70
CA THR A 67 -1.43 15.22 -6.47
C THR A 67 -0.49 16.00 -7.38
N LYS A 68 -1.06 16.89 -8.20
CA LYS A 68 -0.25 17.81 -9.01
C LYS A 68 0.60 18.77 -8.15
N ARG A 69 0.14 19.06 -6.93
CA ARG A 69 0.80 20.01 -6.02
C ARG A 69 1.84 19.34 -5.14
N ASN A 70 1.57 18.10 -4.75
CA ASN A 70 2.43 17.33 -3.86
C ASN A 70 2.48 15.87 -4.32
N PRO A 71 3.61 15.37 -4.85
CA PRO A 71 3.76 13.97 -5.22
C PRO A 71 3.85 13.03 -4.02
N TYR A 72 4.06 13.56 -2.81
CA TYR A 72 4.31 12.81 -1.58
C TYR A 72 3.16 12.96 -0.56
N GLU A 73 1.91 12.84 -1.00
CA GLU A 73 0.77 12.85 -0.07
C GLU A 73 0.76 11.61 0.80
N ILE A 74 0.99 10.42 0.23
CA ILE A 74 1.25 9.18 0.96
C ILE A 74 2.23 8.35 0.14
N GLN A 75 3.29 7.82 0.77
CA GLN A 75 4.21 6.90 0.13
C GLN A 75 4.81 5.94 1.12
N LEU A 76 4.89 4.66 0.76
CA LEU A 76 5.57 3.61 1.50
C LEU A 76 6.70 3.03 0.67
N ASP A 77 7.91 3.08 1.21
CA ASP A 77 9.12 2.63 0.55
C ASP A 77 9.83 1.54 1.35
N LEU A 78 10.53 0.67 0.63
CA LEU A 78 11.51 -0.26 1.17
C LEU A 78 12.93 0.17 0.84
N SER A 79 13.85 -0.13 1.73
CA SER A 79 15.28 -0.16 1.46
C SER A 79 15.89 -1.48 1.97
N TYR A 80 17.20 -1.65 1.84
CA TYR A 80 17.90 -2.87 2.31
C TYR A 80 17.68 -3.18 3.80
N ARG A 81 17.49 -2.15 4.63
CA ARG A 81 17.45 -2.28 6.09
C ARG A 81 16.38 -1.45 6.76
N SER A 82 15.52 -0.79 5.98
CA SER A 82 14.48 0.07 6.54
C SER A 82 13.24 0.08 5.69
N ILE A 83 12.14 0.47 6.33
CA ILE A 83 10.91 0.91 5.69
C ILE A 83 10.69 2.38 6.00
N MET A 84 10.09 3.11 5.07
CA MET A 84 9.85 4.54 5.22
C MET A 84 8.42 4.88 4.83
N LEU A 85 7.73 5.62 5.69
CA LEU A 85 6.44 6.23 5.42
C LEU A 85 6.62 7.74 5.27
N VAL A 86 6.04 8.30 4.22
CA VAL A 86 5.94 9.74 3.98
C VAL A 86 4.46 10.12 3.92
N VAL A 87 4.08 11.22 4.58
CA VAL A 87 2.73 11.78 4.53
C VAL A 87 2.80 13.31 4.43
N GLY A 88 2.08 13.89 3.45
CA GLY A 88 1.92 15.34 3.33
C GLY A 88 3.17 16.11 2.92
N GLY A 89 4.21 15.42 2.44
CA GLY A 89 5.47 15.99 2.00
C GLY A 89 6.69 15.23 2.51
N GLU A 90 7.82 15.31 1.81
CA GLU A 90 9.05 14.55 2.13
C GLU A 90 9.64 14.90 3.52
N GLU A 91 9.35 16.07 4.04
CA GLU A 91 9.77 16.50 5.37
C GLU A 91 9.10 15.70 6.49
N ASN A 92 7.90 15.15 6.23
CA ASN A 92 7.14 14.33 7.17
C ASN A 92 7.37 12.85 6.89
N ARG A 93 8.51 12.33 7.34
CA ARG A 93 8.90 10.94 7.10
C ARG A 93 9.27 10.21 8.37
N LEU A 94 8.78 8.98 8.50
CA LEU A 94 9.18 8.02 9.51
C LEU A 94 10.01 6.93 8.83
N VAL A 95 11.24 6.75 9.28
CA VAL A 95 12.12 5.64 8.86
C VAL A 95 12.25 4.67 10.03
N ALA A 96 11.97 3.41 9.81
CA ALA A 96 12.10 2.36 10.81
C ALA A 96 13.05 1.27 10.29
N ASP A 97 13.94 0.81 11.17
CA ASP A 97 14.81 -0.32 10.85
C ASP A 97 13.97 -1.59 10.68
N ALA A 98 14.10 -2.22 9.54
CA ALA A 98 13.45 -3.48 9.23
C ALA A 98 14.21 -4.19 8.11
N VAL A 99 14.47 -5.48 8.28
CA VAL A 99 15.07 -6.32 7.23
C VAL A 99 13.98 -7.15 6.60
N ILE A 100 13.77 -6.93 5.30
CA ILE A 100 12.80 -7.69 4.50
C ILE A 100 13.58 -8.78 3.75
N SER A 101 13.27 -10.03 4.06
CA SER A 101 13.90 -11.19 3.39
C SER A 101 13.35 -11.32 1.97
N LEU A 102 14.24 -11.32 0.97
CA LEU A 102 13.87 -11.54 -0.42
C LEU A 102 13.20 -12.91 -0.61
N GLY A 103 12.21 -12.97 -1.48
CA GLY A 103 11.48 -14.19 -1.79
C GLY A 103 10.55 -14.70 -0.68
N THR A 104 10.37 -13.94 0.41
CA THR A 104 9.51 -14.28 1.54
C THR A 104 8.36 -13.29 1.67
N TRP A 105 7.14 -13.78 1.89
CA TRP A 105 6.00 -12.92 2.16
C TRP A 105 6.16 -12.19 3.50
N THR A 106 6.00 -10.88 3.47
CA THR A 106 6.04 -10.00 4.63
C THR A 106 4.83 -9.09 4.62
N HIS A 107 4.13 -9.00 5.74
CA HIS A 107 3.02 -8.09 5.93
C HIS A 107 3.50 -6.76 6.49
N LEU A 108 3.20 -5.68 5.79
CA LEU A 108 3.55 -4.32 6.18
C LEU A 108 2.29 -3.51 6.40
N CYS A 109 2.24 -2.77 7.49
CA CYS A 109 1.20 -1.77 7.73
C CYS A 109 1.82 -0.42 8.10
N SER A 110 1.14 0.64 7.68
CA SER A 110 1.45 2.01 8.05
C SER A 110 0.19 2.70 8.55
N THR A 111 0.31 3.51 9.57
CA THR A 111 -0.81 4.29 10.13
C THR A 111 -0.41 5.75 10.32
N TRP A 112 -1.38 6.64 10.17
CA TRP A 112 -1.19 8.06 10.43
C TRP A 112 -2.48 8.71 10.95
N ASN A 113 -2.29 9.67 11.84
CA ASN A 113 -3.37 10.47 12.43
C ASN A 113 -2.96 11.94 12.41
N SER A 114 -3.68 12.76 11.67
CA SER A 114 -3.43 14.19 11.50
C SER A 114 -3.53 14.97 12.81
N LYS A 115 -4.49 14.66 13.65
CA LYS A 115 -4.75 15.42 14.89
C LYS A 115 -3.54 15.45 15.83
N LYS A 116 -2.80 14.33 15.88
CA LYS A 116 -1.62 14.17 16.72
C LYS A 116 -0.31 14.15 15.92
N GLY A 117 -0.38 14.17 14.60
CA GLY A 117 0.77 13.92 13.74
C GLY A 117 1.45 12.57 14.01
N HIS A 118 0.68 11.57 14.49
CA HIS A 118 1.25 10.29 14.87
C HIS A 118 1.34 9.37 13.67
N MET A 119 2.56 8.95 13.36
CA MET A 119 2.87 7.90 12.38
C MET A 119 3.33 6.63 13.08
N ALA A 120 3.00 5.47 12.51
CA ALA A 120 3.56 4.19 12.95
C ALA A 120 3.75 3.24 11.78
N LEU A 121 4.76 2.37 11.90
CA LEU A 121 5.11 1.32 10.94
C LEU A 121 5.14 -0.03 11.65
N TRP A 122 4.59 -1.04 10.97
CA TRP A 122 4.40 -2.39 11.48
C TRP A 122 4.91 -3.41 10.46
N VAL A 123 5.62 -4.42 10.95
CA VAL A 123 6.10 -5.56 10.16
C VAL A 123 5.61 -6.85 10.82
N ASN A 124 4.86 -7.66 10.08
CA ASN A 124 4.28 -8.92 10.55
C ASN A 124 3.53 -8.77 11.89
N GLY A 125 2.79 -7.67 12.05
CA GLY A 125 2.01 -7.37 13.26
C GLY A 125 2.79 -6.78 14.43
N ASP A 126 4.08 -6.55 14.29
CA ASP A 126 4.93 -5.93 15.30
C ASP A 126 5.25 -4.48 14.95
N LEU A 127 5.14 -3.58 15.93
CA LEU A 127 5.50 -2.18 15.79
C LEU A 127 7.03 -2.06 15.66
N VAL A 128 7.50 -1.50 14.54
CA VAL A 128 8.94 -1.31 14.28
C VAL A 128 9.37 0.15 14.38
N GLY A 129 8.45 1.08 14.31
CA GLY A 129 8.75 2.50 14.49
C GLY A 129 7.49 3.34 14.65
N SER A 130 7.65 4.47 15.34
CA SER A 130 6.61 5.48 15.46
C SER A 130 7.22 6.87 15.63
N ALA A 131 6.48 7.91 15.23
CA ALA A 131 6.86 9.30 15.37
C ALA A 131 5.63 10.15 15.66
N VAL A 132 5.84 11.31 16.26
CA VAL A 132 4.82 12.33 16.52
C VAL A 132 5.15 13.61 15.77
N ASP A 133 4.22 14.55 15.74
CA ASP A 133 4.37 15.84 15.05
C ASP A 133 4.66 15.75 13.54
N MET A 134 4.24 14.64 12.94
CA MET A 134 4.38 14.38 11.50
C MET A 134 3.11 14.78 10.76
N ALA A 135 3.21 15.80 9.91
CA ALA A 135 2.08 16.34 9.14
C ALA A 135 0.86 16.68 10.00
N THR A 136 1.09 17.21 11.22
CA THR A 136 0.01 17.58 12.14
C THR A 136 -0.92 18.62 11.50
N GLY A 137 -2.22 18.37 11.53
CA GLY A 137 -3.23 19.24 10.92
C GLY A 137 -3.36 19.10 9.40
N HIS A 138 -2.52 18.30 8.75
CA HIS A 138 -2.65 18.05 7.30
C HIS A 138 -3.89 17.22 6.99
N VAL A 139 -4.50 17.49 5.85
CA VAL A 139 -5.56 16.68 5.26
C VAL A 139 -5.05 16.18 3.90
N VAL A 140 -4.96 14.89 3.72
CA VAL A 140 -4.64 14.30 2.42
C VAL A 140 -5.76 14.70 1.46
N PRO A 141 -5.47 15.43 0.36
CA PRO A 141 -6.52 15.91 -0.53
C PRO A 141 -6.99 14.83 -1.49
N GLU A 142 -8.24 14.92 -1.89
CA GLU A 142 -8.78 14.12 -2.99
C GLU A 142 -8.22 14.55 -4.36
N GLY A 143 -8.48 13.75 -5.39
CA GLY A 143 -8.11 14.08 -6.78
C GLY A 143 -6.65 13.74 -7.14
N GLY A 144 -5.95 13.03 -6.27
CA GLY A 144 -4.63 12.48 -6.56
C GLY A 144 -4.69 11.15 -7.32
N ILE A 145 -3.51 10.61 -7.60
CA ILE A 145 -3.33 9.32 -8.25
C ILE A 145 -2.69 8.35 -7.26
N LEU A 146 -3.37 7.22 -7.03
CA LEU A 146 -2.88 6.10 -6.24
C LEU A 146 -2.35 5.01 -7.15
N GLN A 147 -1.14 4.53 -6.88
CA GLN A 147 -0.50 3.48 -7.66
C GLN A 147 0.41 2.60 -6.83
N ILE A 148 0.63 1.38 -7.30
CA ILE A 148 1.46 0.35 -6.68
C ILE A 148 2.68 0.12 -7.55
N GLY A 149 3.86 -0.02 -6.93
CA GLY A 149 5.10 -0.40 -7.58
C GLY A 149 5.90 0.75 -8.19
N GLN A 150 5.41 2.01 -8.10
CA GLN A 150 6.09 3.20 -8.61
C GLN A 150 5.82 4.42 -7.73
N GLU A 151 6.77 5.37 -7.75
CA GLU A 151 6.58 6.69 -7.16
C GLU A 151 5.67 7.55 -8.06
N LYS A 152 4.70 8.25 -7.45
CA LYS A 152 3.90 9.21 -8.18
C LYS A 152 4.74 10.44 -8.49
N ASN A 153 5.27 10.48 -9.69
CA ASN A 153 6.04 11.60 -10.19
C ASN A 153 5.47 12.03 -11.55
N GLY A 154 5.30 13.34 -11.75
CA GLY A 154 4.68 13.86 -12.96
C GLY A 154 3.15 14.02 -12.90
N CYS A 155 2.53 14.40 -14.02
CA CYS A 155 1.15 14.89 -14.07
C CYS A 155 0.06 13.83 -14.17
N CYS A 156 0.40 12.63 -14.62
CA CYS A 156 -0.59 11.70 -15.16
C CYS A 156 -0.35 10.28 -14.69
N VAL A 157 -1.35 9.40 -14.88
CA VAL A 157 -1.17 7.96 -14.63
C VAL A 157 -0.06 7.43 -15.55
N GLY A 158 0.93 6.74 -14.96
CA GLY A 158 2.06 6.17 -15.69
C GLY A 158 3.12 7.19 -16.15
N GLY A 159 3.06 8.44 -15.70
CA GLY A 159 4.01 9.49 -16.08
C GLY A 159 5.13 9.72 -15.06
N GLY A 160 6.33 10.03 -15.56
CA GLY A 160 7.48 10.45 -14.74
C GLY A 160 8.11 9.35 -13.88
N PHE A 161 7.94 8.07 -14.22
CA PHE A 161 8.48 6.95 -13.45
C PHE A 161 10.00 6.81 -13.58
N ASP A 162 10.62 6.38 -12.49
CA ASP A 162 12.04 6.05 -12.40
C ASP A 162 12.20 4.55 -12.12
N GLU A 163 12.89 3.84 -13.01
CA GLU A 163 13.11 2.39 -12.84
C GLU A 163 13.95 2.06 -11.60
N THR A 164 14.77 3.00 -11.12
CA THR A 164 15.56 2.79 -9.89
C THR A 164 14.70 2.74 -8.63
N LEU A 165 13.48 3.26 -8.70
CA LEU A 165 12.49 3.28 -7.63
C LEU A 165 11.42 2.19 -7.78
N ALA A 166 11.37 1.53 -8.95
CA ALA A 166 10.36 0.54 -9.28
C ALA A 166 10.46 -0.70 -8.41
N PHE A 167 9.30 -1.25 -8.04
CA PHE A 167 9.21 -2.54 -7.36
C PHE A 167 9.33 -3.71 -8.36
N SER A 168 9.92 -4.81 -7.89
CA SER A 168 9.94 -6.10 -8.56
C SER A 168 9.65 -7.21 -7.56
N GLY A 169 8.73 -8.11 -7.89
CA GLY A 169 8.25 -9.15 -7.01
C GLY A 169 6.73 -9.34 -7.09
N ARG A 170 6.13 -9.79 -5.99
CA ARG A 170 4.68 -9.97 -5.87
C ARG A 170 4.12 -9.11 -4.74
N LEU A 171 2.95 -8.55 -4.96
CA LEU A 171 2.18 -7.79 -3.98
C LEU A 171 0.75 -8.33 -3.94
N THR A 172 0.19 -8.41 -2.74
CA THR A 172 -1.21 -8.82 -2.51
C THR A 172 -1.78 -8.14 -1.27
N GLY A 173 -3.08 -8.25 -1.06
CA GLY A 173 -3.73 -7.78 0.15
C GLY A 173 -3.58 -6.28 0.41
N PHE A 174 -3.52 -5.46 -0.65
CA PHE A 174 -3.44 -4.01 -0.49
C PHE A 174 -4.78 -3.45 -0.04
N ASN A 175 -4.81 -2.94 1.18
CA ASN A 175 -5.99 -2.39 1.81
C ASN A 175 -5.67 -1.02 2.43
N ILE A 176 -6.60 -0.08 2.30
CA ILE A 176 -6.55 1.23 2.97
C ILE A 176 -7.86 1.46 3.71
N TRP A 177 -7.75 1.89 4.96
CA TRP A 177 -8.86 2.35 5.82
C TRP A 177 -8.71 3.85 6.07
N ASP A 178 -9.82 4.53 6.26
CA ASP A 178 -9.88 5.94 6.67
C ASP A 178 -9.72 6.16 8.19
N GLY A 179 -9.43 5.10 8.93
CA GLY A 179 -9.18 5.09 10.38
C GLY A 179 -7.84 4.49 10.74
N VAL A 180 -7.41 4.70 11.98
CA VAL A 180 -6.22 4.06 12.54
C VAL A 180 -6.61 2.73 13.15
N LEU A 181 -6.09 1.65 12.59
CA LEU A 181 -6.27 0.29 13.12
C LEU A 181 -5.54 0.12 14.46
N SER A 182 -6.14 -0.64 15.36
CA SER A 182 -5.49 -1.09 16.58
C SER A 182 -4.41 -2.14 16.28
N LYS A 183 -3.56 -2.43 17.26
CA LYS A 183 -2.56 -3.49 17.15
C LYS A 183 -3.18 -4.85 16.84
N GLU A 184 -4.32 -5.14 17.46
CA GLU A 184 -5.07 -6.37 17.26
C GLU A 184 -5.61 -6.46 15.83
N GLU A 185 -6.21 -5.39 15.33
CA GLU A 185 -6.71 -5.30 13.96
C GLU A 185 -5.58 -5.43 12.91
N ILE A 186 -4.41 -4.83 13.18
CA ILE A 186 -3.23 -4.97 12.31
C ILE A 186 -2.74 -6.43 12.28
N ARG A 187 -2.72 -7.12 13.42
CA ARG A 187 -2.36 -8.53 13.50
C ARG A 187 -3.36 -9.42 12.79
N GLU A 188 -4.64 -9.14 12.93
CA GLU A 188 -5.71 -9.85 12.20
C GLU A 188 -5.58 -9.64 10.69
N ALA A 189 -5.29 -8.40 10.24
CA ALA A 189 -5.09 -8.10 8.82
C ALA A 189 -3.93 -8.87 8.19
N GLY A 190 -2.91 -9.23 8.96
CA GLY A 190 -1.77 -10.06 8.56
C GLY A 190 -1.91 -11.54 8.92
N GLY A 191 -3.07 -12.00 9.41
CA GLY A 191 -3.30 -13.38 9.79
C GLY A 191 -3.58 -14.32 8.61
N ALA A 192 -3.44 -15.63 8.85
CA ALA A 192 -3.70 -16.65 7.84
C ALA A 192 -5.15 -16.67 7.32
N GLU A 193 -6.10 -16.21 8.14
CA GLU A 193 -7.52 -16.14 7.80
C GLU A 193 -8.00 -14.73 7.44
N SER A 194 -7.08 -13.83 7.11
CA SER A 194 -7.38 -12.41 6.85
C SER A 194 -8.02 -12.13 5.49
N CYS A 195 -8.28 -13.14 4.71
CA CYS A 195 -8.79 -13.04 3.33
C CYS A 195 -10.10 -12.28 3.16
N HIS A 196 -10.90 -12.20 4.20
CA HIS A 196 -12.17 -11.46 4.21
C HIS A 196 -12.02 -10.01 4.70
N ILE A 197 -10.86 -9.65 5.25
CA ILE A 197 -10.60 -8.29 5.75
C ILE A 197 -10.35 -7.36 4.59
N ARG A 198 -11.12 -6.28 4.52
CA ARG A 198 -11.06 -5.28 3.44
C ARG A 198 -11.03 -3.89 4.02
N GLY A 199 -10.16 -3.04 3.44
CA GLY A 199 -10.21 -1.61 3.69
C GLY A 199 -11.49 -0.99 3.13
N ASN A 200 -11.97 0.06 3.79
CA ASN A 200 -13.16 0.79 3.34
C ASN A 200 -12.82 1.87 2.30
N VAL A 201 -11.55 2.23 2.13
CA VAL A 201 -11.08 3.14 1.06
C VAL A 201 -10.55 2.34 -0.12
N VAL A 202 -9.66 1.39 0.13
CA VAL A 202 -9.19 0.40 -0.83
C VAL A 202 -9.37 -0.97 -0.22
N GLY A 203 -10.12 -1.83 -0.88
CA GLY A 203 -10.33 -3.24 -0.50
C GLY A 203 -9.75 -4.17 -1.56
N TRP A 204 -8.78 -5.02 -1.18
CA TRP A 204 -8.20 -6.00 -2.09
C TRP A 204 -9.27 -6.95 -2.64
N GLY A 205 -9.31 -7.12 -3.97
CA GLY A 205 -10.32 -7.93 -4.64
C GLY A 205 -11.69 -7.27 -4.80
N VAL A 206 -11.88 -6.04 -4.30
CA VAL A 206 -13.12 -5.25 -4.42
C VAL A 206 -12.88 -3.94 -5.16
N THR A 207 -11.83 -3.21 -4.76
CA THR A 207 -11.41 -1.99 -5.45
C THR A 207 -10.76 -2.34 -6.78
N GLU A 208 -11.08 -1.58 -7.82
CA GLU A 208 -10.47 -1.74 -9.12
C GLU A 208 -8.97 -1.43 -9.07
N ILE A 209 -8.15 -2.43 -9.41
CA ILE A 209 -6.69 -2.30 -9.53
C ILE A 209 -6.31 -2.82 -10.91
N GLN A 210 -5.69 -1.95 -11.71
CA GLN A 210 -5.32 -2.25 -13.09
C GLN A 210 -3.80 -2.39 -13.23
N PRO A 211 -3.28 -3.60 -13.50
CA PRO A 211 -1.88 -3.80 -13.85
C PRO A 211 -1.55 -3.21 -15.24
N HIS A 212 -0.33 -2.65 -15.34
CA HIS A 212 0.18 -2.03 -16.57
C HIS A 212 1.61 -2.48 -16.89
N GLY A 213 1.96 -2.41 -18.18
CA GLY A 213 3.33 -2.53 -18.68
C GLY A 213 3.97 -3.89 -18.54
N GLY A 214 3.21 -4.92 -18.20
CA GLY A 214 3.70 -6.27 -17.95
C GLY A 214 3.46 -6.75 -16.52
N ALA A 215 2.99 -5.88 -15.63
CA ALA A 215 2.40 -6.33 -14.38
C ALA A 215 1.14 -7.14 -14.67
N GLN A 216 0.88 -8.18 -13.89
CA GLN A 216 -0.28 -9.06 -14.12
C GLN A 216 -0.72 -9.76 -12.84
N TYR A 217 -2.00 -10.09 -12.76
CA TYR A 217 -2.50 -10.96 -11.72
C TYR A 217 -1.99 -12.39 -11.92
N VAL A 218 -1.57 -13.01 -10.82
CA VAL A 218 -1.09 -14.40 -10.74
C VAL A 218 -1.71 -15.08 -9.52
N SER A 219 -1.85 -16.37 -9.57
CA SER A 219 -2.24 -17.23 -8.43
C SER A 219 -1.02 -17.75 -7.68
#